data_848bc3a0efc975064031f6b1ffd7c27a
#
_entry.id   848bc3a0efc975064031f6b1ffd7c27a
#
_cell.length_a   1.000
_cell.length_b   1.000
_cell.length_c   1.000
_cell.angle_alpha   90.00
_cell.angle_beta   90.00
_cell.angle_gamma   90.00
#
_symmetry.space_group_name_H-M   'P 1'
#
loop_
_entity.id
_entity.type
_entity.pdbx_description
1 polymer ?
#
loop_
_entity_poly.entity_id
_entity_poly.type
_entity_poly.pdbx_seq_one_letter_code
_entity_poly.pdbx_strand_id
1 'polypeptide(L)'
;MKKIGYLLVGLAVFTACKKEGCTDSAANNYVEKAKKDDGSCTYNAVVTPVATAPSTYMFERNGESSVSFSGQVERLDMLSEMVTYMKTANTPGTSIDATKLLNMYANEASPFSNADLNASTKQLKNKTAGEDPAIVAEFEKLINDMDMASDSTEAGKYAAESGKIGVAQSGSKAYLQSASGHEYTQLIEKGLMGAVMMYQISFVYLGDDKMNVDNEAVVESKSYTKMEHHWDEAFGYMFGATDFPTEGSDRFWGKYADGRNDLLESNSKLMNAFIAGRFAITQKDNVARDAQITIIRTELEKVCAGTAIHYLNSTKSKITDDALRNHALSEAWAFIGGLQFAKGGKLTAARILELKALIGTDFYAVTAANLTAVRDALATTYGFESIKEQL
;
A
#
# COMPACT_ATOMS: atom_id res chain seq x y z
N MET A 1 5.65 36.15 114.21
CA MET A 1 4.90 35.38 113.17
C MET A 1 5.25 35.98 111.85
N LYS A 2 6.06 35.22 111.03
CA LYS A 2 6.59 35.68 109.72
C LYS A 2 5.64 35.27 108.62
N LYS A 3 5.18 36.23 107.82
CA LYS A 3 4.41 35.97 106.63
C LYS A 3 5.38 35.83 105.41
N ILE A 4 5.33 34.67 104.75
CA ILE A 4 6.06 34.38 103.55
C ILE A 4 5.14 34.72 102.37
N GLY A 5 5.58 35.68 101.56
CA GLY A 5 4.91 35.97 100.30
C GLY A 5 5.42 35.10 99.14
N TYR A 6 4.53 34.45 98.38
CA TYR A 6 4.91 33.71 97.19
C TYR A 6 4.83 34.62 95.95
N LEU A 7 5.92 34.70 95.23
CA LEU A 7 6.00 35.41 93.95
C LEU A 7 5.69 34.43 92.83
N LEU A 8 4.55 34.60 92.06
CA LEU A 8 4.20 33.81 90.90
C LEU A 8 4.86 34.45 89.71
N VAL A 9 5.84 33.74 89.08
CA VAL A 9 6.44 34.09 87.81
C VAL A 9 5.62 33.42 86.74
N GLY A 10 4.84 34.25 85.97
CA GLY A 10 4.07 33.81 84.84
C GLY A 10 5.00 33.58 83.61
N LEU A 11 5.13 32.34 83.17
CA LEU A 11 5.86 31.98 81.89
C LEU A 11 4.95 32.23 80.71
N ALA A 12 5.21 33.32 79.94
CA ALA A 12 4.52 33.59 78.67
C ALA A 12 5.09 32.69 77.63
N VAL A 13 4.36 31.65 77.20
CA VAL A 13 4.70 30.81 76.01
C VAL A 13 4.29 31.54 74.73
N PHE A 14 5.29 32.12 74.07
CA PHE A 14 5.08 32.63 72.68
C PHE A 14 4.99 31.46 71.70
N THR A 15 3.81 31.03 71.33
CA THR A 15 3.62 30.15 70.21
C THR A 15 3.87 30.95 68.91
N ALA A 16 5.05 30.80 68.28
CA ALA A 16 5.32 31.35 66.99
C ALA A 16 4.43 30.61 65.98
N CYS A 17 3.35 31.25 65.52
CA CYS A 17 2.57 30.77 64.36
C CYS A 17 3.50 30.67 63.14
N LYS A 18 3.80 29.44 62.71
CA LYS A 18 4.47 29.24 61.42
C LYS A 18 3.51 29.65 60.33
N LYS A 19 3.93 30.60 59.50
CA LYS A 19 3.12 31.05 58.35
C LYS A 19 2.98 29.87 57.38
N GLU A 20 1.76 29.46 57.12
CA GLU A 20 1.41 28.44 56.10
C GLU A 20 1.22 29.10 54.75
N GLY A 21 1.46 28.33 53.64
CA GLY A 21 1.33 28.74 52.27
C GLY A 21 2.15 27.83 51.35
N CYS A 22 2.02 27.99 50.04
CA CYS A 22 2.81 27.22 49.07
C CYS A 22 4.30 27.48 49.26
N THR A 23 5.08 26.39 49.51
CA THR A 23 6.54 26.46 49.71
C THR A 23 7.35 26.08 48.49
N ASP A 24 6.73 25.69 47.37
CA ASP A 24 7.43 25.38 46.14
C ASP A 24 7.69 26.66 45.32
N SER A 25 8.97 27.00 45.13
CA SER A 25 9.41 28.18 44.40
C SER A 25 9.03 28.15 42.90
N ALA A 26 8.65 27.00 42.35
CA ALA A 26 8.19 26.85 40.99
C ALA A 26 6.66 27.11 40.82
N ALA A 27 5.93 27.21 41.94
CA ALA A 27 4.48 27.47 41.89
C ALA A 27 4.16 28.94 41.67
N ASN A 28 3.05 29.22 41.01
CA ASN A 28 2.59 30.60 40.71
C ASN A 28 2.25 31.40 41.97
N ASN A 29 1.81 30.71 43.02
CA ASN A 29 1.41 31.28 44.29
C ASN A 29 2.44 30.98 45.43
N TYR A 30 3.73 30.83 45.07
CA TYR A 30 4.81 30.68 46.00
C TYR A 30 4.80 31.78 47.08
N VAL A 31 4.91 31.39 48.33
CA VAL A 31 4.98 32.33 49.47
C VAL A 31 6.34 32.19 50.16
N GLU A 32 7.28 33.07 49.84
CA GLU A 32 8.66 33.09 50.35
C GLU A 32 8.78 32.95 51.90
N LYS A 33 7.79 33.51 52.62
CA LYS A 33 7.80 33.48 54.11
C LYS A 33 7.04 32.31 54.69
N ALA A 34 6.47 31.40 53.87
CA ALA A 34 5.83 30.19 54.37
C ALA A 34 6.90 29.23 54.93
N LYS A 35 6.62 28.66 56.10
CA LYS A 35 7.47 27.66 56.77
C LYS A 35 6.80 26.29 56.81
N LYS A 36 5.57 26.20 56.36
CA LYS A 36 4.78 24.96 56.24
C LYS A 36 3.93 25.03 54.97
N ASP A 37 4.04 24.00 54.14
CA ASP A 37 3.20 23.84 52.98
C ASP A 37 1.76 23.56 53.39
N ASP A 38 0.82 24.31 52.82
CA ASP A 38 -0.61 24.16 53.08
C ASP A 38 -1.33 23.40 51.95
N GLY A 39 -0.58 22.90 50.94
CA GLY A 39 -1.13 22.19 49.76
C GLY A 39 -1.79 23.11 48.73
N SER A 40 -1.62 24.43 48.85
CA SER A 40 -2.25 25.40 47.98
C SER A 40 -1.45 25.71 46.68
N CYS A 41 -0.31 25.04 46.43
CA CYS A 41 0.54 25.29 45.28
C CYS A 41 -0.25 25.17 43.96
N THR A 42 -0.19 26.21 43.15
CA THR A 42 -0.80 26.22 41.81
C THR A 42 0.27 26.40 40.75
N TYR A 43 0.14 25.67 39.64
CA TYR A 43 1.07 25.73 38.52
C TYR A 43 0.34 26.15 37.27
N ASN A 44 1.04 26.85 36.34
CA ASN A 44 0.50 27.05 35.02
C ASN A 44 0.29 25.69 34.35
N ALA A 45 -0.87 25.49 33.74
CA ALA A 45 -1.07 24.34 32.88
C ALA A 45 0.05 24.34 31.82
N VAL A 46 0.87 23.31 31.81
CA VAL A 46 1.79 23.08 30.69
C VAL A 46 0.89 22.81 29.49
N VAL A 47 0.68 23.82 28.64
CA VAL A 47 0.07 23.61 27.34
C VAL A 47 1.11 22.84 26.52
N THR A 48 1.07 21.53 26.58
CA THR A 48 1.80 20.69 25.63
C THR A 48 1.23 21.06 24.27
N PRO A 49 2.03 21.52 23.29
CA PRO A 49 1.53 21.74 21.95
C PRO A 49 0.86 20.46 21.48
N VAL A 50 -0.40 20.53 21.02
CA VAL A 50 -1.06 19.38 20.40
C VAL A 50 -0.19 19.01 19.19
N ALA A 51 0.39 17.84 19.22
CA ALA A 51 1.19 17.37 18.10
C ALA A 51 0.28 17.33 16.85
N THR A 52 0.74 17.91 15.76
CA THR A 52 0.03 17.90 14.47
C THR A 52 0.70 16.91 13.53
N ALA A 53 -0.11 16.23 12.72
CA ALA A 53 0.41 15.35 11.68
C ALA A 53 1.29 16.15 10.71
N PRO A 54 2.41 15.59 10.22
CA PRO A 54 3.22 16.23 9.19
C PRO A 54 2.42 16.38 7.88
N SER A 55 2.80 17.33 7.04
CA SER A 55 2.17 17.55 5.72
C SER A 55 2.65 16.57 4.64
N THR A 56 3.72 15.83 4.90
CA THR A 56 4.34 14.85 4.01
C THR A 56 4.61 13.57 4.79
N TYR A 57 4.89 12.46 4.10
CA TYR A 57 5.21 11.20 4.77
C TYR A 57 6.66 11.19 5.31
N MET A 58 6.91 12.13 6.23
CA MET A 58 8.20 12.30 6.90
C MET A 58 8.00 12.25 8.41
N PHE A 59 8.54 11.22 9.03
CA PHE A 59 8.48 11.00 10.47
C PHE A 59 9.89 10.82 11.01
N GLU A 60 10.18 11.51 12.11
CA GLU A 60 11.50 11.51 12.73
C GLU A 60 11.39 11.12 14.23
N ARG A 61 12.47 10.55 14.72
CA ARG A 61 12.68 10.31 16.14
C ARG A 61 14.13 10.64 16.50
N ASN A 62 14.33 11.57 17.45
CA ASN A 62 15.65 12.03 17.87
C ASN A 62 16.51 12.60 16.73
N GLY A 63 15.89 13.24 15.73
CA GLY A 63 16.57 13.83 14.58
C GLY A 63 16.93 12.85 13.46
N GLU A 64 16.50 11.59 13.56
CA GLU A 64 16.68 10.57 12.51
C GLU A 64 15.34 10.15 11.93
N SER A 65 15.32 9.84 10.62
CA SER A 65 14.12 9.29 9.99
C SER A 65 13.67 8.00 10.69
N SER A 66 12.39 7.92 11.03
CA SER A 66 11.76 6.72 11.54
C SER A 66 10.93 5.98 10.49
N VAL A 67 11.02 6.40 9.21
CA VAL A 67 10.35 5.75 8.07
C VAL A 67 11.26 4.69 7.46
N SER A 68 10.75 3.48 7.23
CA SER A 68 11.56 2.38 6.70
C SER A 68 10.72 1.39 5.88
N PHE A 69 10.95 1.33 4.56
CA PHE A 69 10.28 0.42 3.62
C PHE A 69 11.17 -0.04 2.45
N SER A 70 12.50 -0.06 2.62
CA SER A 70 13.43 -0.42 1.54
C SER A 70 13.16 -1.80 0.92
N GLY A 71 12.77 -2.78 1.75
CA GLY A 71 12.45 -4.11 1.26
C GLY A 71 11.22 -4.18 0.34
N GLN A 72 10.32 -3.21 0.43
CA GLN A 72 9.20 -3.06 -0.49
C GLN A 72 9.67 -2.47 -1.81
N VAL A 73 10.50 -1.43 -1.77
CA VAL A 73 11.13 -0.83 -2.97
C VAL A 73 11.91 -1.88 -3.75
N GLU A 74 12.74 -2.70 -3.06
CA GLU A 74 13.47 -3.81 -3.70
C GLU A 74 12.53 -4.75 -4.47
N ARG A 75 11.36 -5.09 -3.94
CA ARG A 75 10.37 -5.93 -4.65
C ARG A 75 9.69 -5.22 -5.82
N LEU A 76 9.44 -3.90 -5.69
CA LEU A 76 8.98 -3.10 -6.83
C LEU A 76 10.03 -3.11 -7.95
N ASP A 77 11.31 -2.98 -7.61
CA ASP A 77 12.41 -3.01 -8.56
C ASP A 77 12.57 -4.39 -9.22
N MET A 78 12.46 -5.47 -8.43
CA MET A 78 12.43 -6.85 -8.96
C MET A 78 11.32 -7.04 -9.98
N LEU A 79 10.09 -6.61 -9.68
CA LEU A 79 8.98 -6.71 -10.63
C LEU A 79 9.21 -5.82 -11.86
N SER A 80 9.76 -4.62 -11.70
CA SER A 80 10.08 -3.73 -12.83
C SER A 80 11.09 -4.36 -13.79
N GLU A 81 12.14 -5.01 -13.27
CA GLU A 81 13.14 -5.69 -14.10
C GLU A 81 12.56 -6.95 -14.76
N MET A 82 11.74 -7.72 -14.02
CA MET A 82 11.00 -8.87 -14.56
C MET A 82 10.08 -8.46 -15.73
N VAL A 83 9.33 -7.36 -15.59
CA VAL A 83 8.47 -6.81 -16.65
C VAL A 83 9.30 -6.36 -17.85
N THR A 84 10.46 -5.75 -17.61
CA THR A 84 11.36 -5.33 -18.69
C THR A 84 11.86 -6.55 -19.48
N TYR A 85 12.21 -7.62 -18.82
CA TYR A 85 12.61 -8.88 -19.47
C TYR A 85 11.44 -9.50 -20.25
N MET A 86 10.25 -9.61 -19.64
CA MET A 86 9.06 -10.15 -20.32
C MET A 86 8.72 -9.40 -21.60
N LYS A 87 8.84 -8.08 -21.62
CA LYS A 87 8.57 -7.23 -22.80
C LYS A 87 9.50 -7.48 -23.97
N THR A 88 10.65 -8.11 -23.78
CA THR A 88 11.53 -8.48 -24.92
C THR A 88 10.85 -9.46 -25.88
N ALA A 89 9.94 -10.31 -25.37
CA ALA A 89 9.13 -11.24 -26.18
C ALA A 89 8.11 -10.54 -27.13
N ASN A 90 7.91 -9.23 -26.97
CA ASN A 90 7.10 -8.47 -27.93
C ASN A 90 7.83 -8.27 -29.27
N THR A 91 9.10 -8.64 -29.37
CA THR A 91 9.84 -8.72 -30.63
C THR A 91 9.72 -10.15 -31.17
N PRO A 92 9.06 -10.37 -32.33
CA PRO A 92 8.91 -11.72 -32.89
C PRO A 92 10.24 -12.43 -33.09
N GLY A 93 10.34 -13.68 -32.64
CA GLY A 93 11.56 -14.49 -32.66
C GLY A 93 12.49 -14.29 -31.46
N THR A 94 12.02 -13.55 -30.43
CA THR A 94 12.73 -13.42 -29.16
C THR A 94 12.08 -14.34 -28.13
N SER A 95 12.81 -15.38 -27.70
CA SER A 95 12.35 -16.33 -26.68
C SER A 95 12.57 -15.79 -25.28
N ILE A 96 11.66 -16.12 -24.39
CA ILE A 96 11.76 -15.92 -22.93
C ILE A 96 12.17 -17.24 -22.30
N ASP A 97 13.10 -17.19 -21.35
CA ASP A 97 13.49 -18.35 -20.56
C ASP A 97 12.64 -18.39 -19.28
N ALA A 98 11.75 -19.39 -19.17
CA ALA A 98 10.93 -19.62 -17.98
C ALA A 98 11.79 -19.81 -16.73
N THR A 99 12.94 -20.51 -16.83
CA THR A 99 13.84 -20.71 -15.68
C THR A 99 14.33 -19.38 -15.13
N LYS A 100 14.71 -18.45 -16.01
CA LYS A 100 15.14 -17.11 -15.61
C LYS A 100 13.99 -16.33 -14.95
N LEU A 101 12.78 -16.35 -15.53
CA LEU A 101 11.60 -15.67 -14.95
C LEU A 101 11.20 -16.26 -13.58
N LEU A 102 11.22 -17.59 -13.44
CA LEU A 102 10.95 -18.26 -12.17
C LEU A 102 12.01 -17.90 -11.11
N ASN A 103 13.28 -17.83 -11.51
CA ASN A 103 14.34 -17.34 -10.64
C ASN A 103 14.16 -15.85 -10.27
N MET A 104 13.71 -14.98 -11.18
CA MET A 104 13.37 -13.60 -10.86
C MET A 104 12.19 -13.52 -9.88
N TYR A 105 11.19 -14.36 -10.03
CA TYR A 105 10.05 -14.44 -9.13
C TYR A 105 10.44 -14.89 -7.71
N ALA A 106 11.36 -15.87 -7.61
CA ALA A 106 11.87 -16.43 -6.35
C ALA A 106 13.13 -15.73 -5.82
N ASN A 107 13.77 -14.85 -6.60
CA ASN A 107 15.11 -14.29 -6.35
C ASN A 107 16.15 -15.38 -6.08
N GLU A 108 16.28 -16.31 -7.00
CA GLU A 108 17.25 -17.42 -6.94
C GLU A 108 18.25 -17.34 -8.09
N ALA A 109 19.43 -17.90 -7.91
CA ALA A 109 20.48 -17.99 -8.95
C ALA A 109 20.91 -16.64 -9.56
N SER A 110 20.81 -15.53 -8.83
CA SER A 110 21.22 -14.18 -9.25
C SER A 110 20.64 -13.76 -10.63
N PRO A 111 19.30 -13.70 -10.79
CA PRO A 111 18.66 -13.58 -12.10
C PRO A 111 18.61 -12.14 -12.63
N PHE A 112 18.81 -11.14 -11.74
CA PHE A 112 18.67 -9.71 -12.05
C PHE A 112 19.96 -9.14 -12.65
N SER A 113 19.81 -8.10 -13.48
CA SER A 113 20.95 -7.32 -13.96
C SER A 113 21.50 -6.41 -12.85
N ASN A 114 20.65 -5.97 -11.94
CA ASN A 114 21.06 -5.22 -10.76
C ASN A 114 21.64 -6.16 -9.68
N ALA A 115 22.91 -5.96 -9.37
CA ALA A 115 23.62 -6.76 -8.37
C ALA A 115 23.04 -6.64 -6.95
N ASP A 116 22.49 -5.48 -6.59
CA ASP A 116 21.90 -5.25 -5.28
C ASP A 116 20.61 -6.08 -5.10
N LEU A 117 19.82 -6.26 -6.16
CA LEU A 117 18.65 -7.13 -6.12
C LEU A 117 19.06 -8.60 -5.97
N ASN A 118 20.13 -9.03 -6.62
CA ASN A 118 20.67 -10.39 -6.46
C ASN A 118 21.22 -10.65 -5.04
N ALA A 119 21.77 -9.62 -4.39
CA ALA A 119 22.25 -9.70 -3.01
C ALA A 119 21.12 -9.62 -1.97
N SER A 120 19.93 -9.16 -2.37
CA SER A 120 18.77 -9.03 -1.51
C SER A 120 18.23 -10.39 -1.08
N THR A 121 17.74 -10.46 0.18
CA THR A 121 16.99 -11.64 0.67
C THR A 121 15.48 -11.56 0.34
N LYS A 122 15.06 -10.50 -0.37
CA LYS A 122 13.66 -10.30 -0.74
C LYS A 122 13.31 -11.11 -1.98
N GLN A 123 12.03 -11.45 -2.11
CA GLN A 123 11.50 -12.13 -3.28
C GLN A 123 10.02 -11.79 -3.45
N LEU A 124 9.46 -11.97 -4.64
CA LEU A 124 8.05 -11.79 -4.93
C LEU A 124 7.22 -13.01 -4.53
N LYS A 125 7.74 -14.22 -4.78
CA LYS A 125 7.06 -15.50 -4.62
C LYS A 125 6.52 -15.69 -3.20
N ASN A 126 7.34 -15.46 -2.17
CA ASN A 126 6.95 -15.62 -0.77
C ASN A 126 6.05 -14.50 -0.24
N LYS A 127 5.63 -13.56 -1.09
CA LYS A 127 4.67 -12.50 -0.77
C LYS A 127 3.36 -12.64 -1.55
N THR A 128 3.32 -13.58 -2.49
CA THR A 128 2.17 -13.82 -3.34
C THR A 128 1.02 -14.44 -2.53
N ALA A 129 -0.03 -13.68 -2.29
CA ALA A 129 -1.25 -14.09 -1.57
C ALA A 129 -0.99 -14.86 -0.26
N GLY A 130 0.08 -14.47 0.47
CA GLY A 130 0.47 -15.15 1.71
C GLY A 130 1.00 -16.56 1.48
N GLU A 131 1.66 -16.80 0.36
CA GLU A 131 2.19 -18.11 -0.08
C GLU A 131 1.09 -19.14 -0.39
N ASP A 132 -0.13 -18.67 -0.77
CA ASP A 132 -1.17 -19.59 -1.24
C ASP A 132 -0.66 -20.40 -2.42
N PRO A 133 -0.53 -21.75 -2.29
CA PRO A 133 0.11 -22.57 -3.31
C PRO A 133 -0.66 -22.59 -4.63
N ALA A 134 -1.97 -22.40 -4.61
CA ALA A 134 -2.77 -22.35 -5.83
C ALA A 134 -2.52 -21.06 -6.62
N ILE A 135 -2.43 -19.92 -5.92
CA ILE A 135 -2.12 -18.63 -6.55
C ILE A 135 -0.66 -18.59 -7.05
N VAL A 136 0.28 -19.10 -6.25
CA VAL A 136 1.68 -19.22 -6.67
C VAL A 136 1.79 -20.06 -7.95
N ALA A 137 1.14 -21.23 -7.98
CA ALA A 137 1.15 -22.12 -9.14
C ALA A 137 0.48 -21.48 -10.39
N GLU A 138 -0.52 -20.61 -10.23
CA GLU A 138 -1.10 -19.85 -11.32
C GLU A 138 -0.07 -18.93 -11.99
N PHE A 139 0.73 -18.18 -11.22
CA PHE A 139 1.79 -17.34 -11.76
C PHE A 139 2.94 -18.15 -12.37
N GLU A 140 3.34 -19.25 -11.75
CA GLU A 140 4.35 -20.16 -12.32
C GLU A 140 3.88 -20.74 -13.66
N LYS A 141 2.59 -21.08 -13.75
CA LYS A 141 1.99 -21.54 -15.01
C LYS A 141 2.00 -20.43 -16.08
N LEU A 142 1.61 -19.20 -15.74
CA LEU A 142 1.63 -18.06 -16.68
C LEU A 142 3.06 -17.80 -17.20
N ILE A 143 4.07 -17.94 -16.35
CA ILE A 143 5.49 -17.81 -16.72
C ILE A 143 5.88 -18.89 -17.73
N ASN A 144 5.55 -20.16 -17.46
CA ASN A 144 5.84 -21.27 -18.36
C ASN A 144 5.05 -21.15 -19.69
N ASP A 145 3.80 -20.73 -19.63
CA ASP A 145 2.97 -20.50 -20.84
C ASP A 145 3.55 -19.37 -21.70
N MET A 146 4.13 -18.32 -21.09
CA MET A 146 4.80 -17.23 -21.79
C MET A 146 6.06 -17.69 -22.51
N ASP A 147 6.87 -18.53 -21.88
CA ASP A 147 8.06 -19.15 -22.49
C ASP A 147 7.66 -19.92 -23.76
N MET A 148 6.76 -20.89 -23.63
CA MET A 148 6.26 -21.68 -24.76
C MET A 148 5.65 -20.81 -25.87
N ALA A 149 4.93 -19.73 -25.49
CA ALA A 149 4.36 -18.82 -26.45
C ALA A 149 5.44 -18.03 -27.23
N SER A 150 6.48 -17.57 -26.53
CA SER A 150 7.59 -16.82 -27.13
C SER A 150 8.39 -17.67 -28.11
N ASP A 151 8.61 -18.95 -27.77
CA ASP A 151 9.28 -19.94 -28.63
C ASP A 151 8.51 -20.23 -29.94
N SER A 152 7.18 -20.00 -29.91
CA SER A 152 6.31 -20.21 -31.08
C SER A 152 6.36 -19.07 -32.09
N THR A 153 7.10 -17.99 -31.83
CA THR A 153 7.18 -16.82 -32.71
C THR A 153 8.35 -16.93 -33.70
N GLU A 154 8.15 -16.41 -34.90
CA GLU A 154 9.18 -16.35 -35.94
C GLU A 154 9.68 -14.93 -36.11
N ALA A 155 11.01 -14.77 -36.29
CA ALA A 155 11.64 -13.46 -36.43
C ALA A 155 10.98 -12.63 -37.57
N GLY A 156 10.60 -11.41 -37.22
CA GLY A 156 9.98 -10.45 -38.15
C GLY A 156 8.53 -10.78 -38.54
N LYS A 157 7.90 -11.84 -37.97
CA LYS A 157 6.52 -12.21 -38.28
C LYS A 157 5.55 -11.85 -37.13
N TYR A 158 4.69 -10.88 -37.37
CA TYR A 158 3.59 -10.52 -36.48
C TYR A 158 2.36 -11.34 -36.88
N ALA A 159 2.01 -12.34 -36.09
CA ALA A 159 1.10 -13.40 -36.53
C ALA A 159 0.10 -13.87 -35.44
N ALA A 160 -0.16 -13.07 -34.38
CA ALA A 160 -1.21 -13.39 -33.43
C ALA A 160 -2.59 -13.20 -34.04
N GLU A 161 -3.41 -14.23 -33.98
CA GLU A 161 -4.81 -14.23 -34.45
C GLU A 161 -5.62 -15.24 -33.63
N SER A 162 -6.94 -15.21 -33.75
CA SER A 162 -7.79 -16.17 -33.04
C SER A 162 -7.35 -17.61 -33.32
N GLY A 163 -7.12 -18.38 -32.24
CA GLY A 163 -6.64 -19.75 -32.31
C GLY A 163 -5.13 -19.91 -32.54
N LYS A 164 -4.37 -18.80 -32.64
CA LYS A 164 -2.93 -18.86 -32.92
C LYS A 164 -2.14 -17.95 -32.00
N ILE A 165 -1.13 -18.55 -31.35
CA ILE A 165 -0.15 -17.81 -30.55
C ILE A 165 0.72 -16.95 -31.48
N GLY A 166 1.09 -15.75 -31.03
CA GLY A 166 2.01 -14.90 -31.79
C GLY A 166 2.19 -13.52 -31.15
N VAL A 167 2.93 -12.68 -31.85
CA VAL A 167 3.05 -11.27 -31.51
C VAL A 167 2.04 -10.48 -32.33
N ALA A 168 1.02 -9.91 -31.67
CA ALA A 168 0.05 -9.02 -32.30
C ALA A 168 0.66 -7.63 -32.43
N GLN A 169 0.42 -6.97 -33.61
CA GLN A 169 0.95 -5.65 -33.89
C GLN A 169 -0.14 -4.66 -34.28
N SER A 170 -0.05 -3.43 -33.75
CA SER A 170 -0.81 -2.27 -34.21
C SER A 170 0.09 -1.04 -34.24
N GLY A 171 0.39 -0.53 -35.40
CA GLY A 171 1.37 0.54 -35.62
C GLY A 171 2.75 0.13 -35.06
N SER A 172 3.31 0.91 -34.12
CA SER A 172 4.57 0.62 -33.43
C SER A 172 4.41 -0.24 -32.15
N LYS A 173 3.18 -0.60 -31.78
CA LYS A 173 2.89 -1.40 -30.59
C LYS A 173 2.86 -2.87 -30.95
N ALA A 174 3.47 -3.70 -30.12
CA ALA A 174 3.52 -5.13 -30.30
C ALA A 174 3.38 -5.85 -28.96
N TYR A 175 2.68 -6.99 -28.95
CA TYR A 175 2.33 -7.71 -27.73
C TYR A 175 2.33 -9.22 -27.99
N LEU A 176 3.09 -9.99 -27.18
CA LEU A 176 3.02 -11.46 -27.21
C LEU A 176 1.68 -11.90 -26.60
N GLN A 177 0.87 -12.59 -27.39
CA GLN A 177 -0.48 -13.03 -27.01
C GLN A 177 -0.64 -14.54 -27.19
N SER A 178 -1.47 -15.12 -26.31
CA SER A 178 -1.93 -16.49 -26.41
C SER A 178 -2.88 -16.68 -27.62
N ALA A 179 -3.20 -17.92 -27.93
CA ALA A 179 -4.21 -18.27 -28.94
C ALA A 179 -5.61 -17.68 -28.65
N SER A 180 -5.90 -17.35 -27.41
CA SER A 180 -7.14 -16.69 -26.97
C SER A 180 -7.00 -15.19 -26.78
N GLY A 181 -5.88 -14.57 -27.20
CA GLY A 181 -5.64 -13.14 -27.12
C GLY A 181 -5.15 -12.61 -25.76
N HIS A 182 -4.84 -13.46 -24.81
CA HIS A 182 -4.31 -13.03 -23.52
C HIS A 182 -2.85 -12.56 -23.67
N GLU A 183 -2.53 -11.33 -23.22
CA GLU A 183 -1.17 -10.84 -23.14
C GLU A 183 -0.53 -11.26 -21.81
N TYR A 184 0.43 -12.15 -21.86
CA TYR A 184 1.07 -12.73 -20.67
C TYR A 184 1.71 -11.67 -19.75
N THR A 185 2.42 -10.68 -20.35
CA THR A 185 3.06 -9.61 -19.57
C THR A 185 2.06 -8.88 -18.68
N GLN A 186 0.86 -8.55 -19.19
CA GLN A 186 -0.15 -7.85 -18.40
C GLN A 186 -0.78 -8.74 -17.34
N LEU A 187 -1.04 -10.01 -17.66
CA LEU A 187 -1.58 -10.94 -16.67
C LEU A 187 -0.62 -11.15 -15.50
N ILE A 188 0.68 -11.26 -15.77
CA ILE A 188 1.70 -11.45 -14.73
C ILE A 188 1.92 -10.14 -13.94
N GLU A 189 2.18 -9.03 -14.62
CA GLU A 189 2.47 -7.74 -13.96
C GLU A 189 1.31 -7.26 -13.10
N LYS A 190 0.10 -7.12 -13.69
CA LYS A 190 -1.07 -6.60 -12.97
C LYS A 190 -1.62 -7.64 -11.98
N GLY A 191 -1.48 -8.92 -12.31
CA GLY A 191 -1.80 -10.00 -11.38
C GLY A 191 -0.93 -9.95 -10.11
N LEU A 192 0.40 -9.78 -10.24
CA LEU A 192 1.31 -9.65 -9.10
C LEU A 192 1.10 -8.32 -8.33
N MET A 193 0.67 -7.24 -8.99
CA MET A 193 0.22 -6.04 -8.27
C MET A 193 -0.92 -6.34 -7.30
N GLY A 194 -1.88 -7.18 -7.71
CA GLY A 194 -2.95 -7.67 -6.83
C GLY A 194 -2.42 -8.65 -5.78
N ALA A 195 -1.85 -9.76 -6.23
CA ALA A 195 -1.50 -10.90 -5.39
C ALA A 195 -0.31 -10.63 -4.43
N VAL A 196 0.60 -9.72 -4.77
CA VAL A 196 1.70 -9.32 -3.89
C VAL A 196 1.35 -8.00 -3.19
N MET A 197 1.29 -6.89 -3.92
CA MET A 197 1.24 -5.57 -3.30
C MET A 197 -0.07 -5.31 -2.57
N MET A 198 -1.22 -5.45 -3.24
CA MET A 198 -2.53 -5.20 -2.63
C MET A 198 -2.82 -6.18 -1.49
N TYR A 199 -2.45 -7.46 -1.65
CA TYR A 199 -2.58 -8.46 -0.60
C TYR A 199 -1.72 -8.09 0.62
N GLN A 200 -0.45 -7.76 0.42
CA GLN A 200 0.44 -7.40 1.52
C GLN A 200 -0.02 -6.12 2.23
N ILE A 201 -0.45 -5.08 1.50
CA ILE A 201 -1.03 -3.88 2.11
C ILE A 201 -2.26 -4.25 2.94
N SER A 202 -3.22 -4.94 2.32
CA SER A 202 -4.59 -5.08 2.80
C SER A 202 -4.73 -6.14 3.88
N PHE A 203 -4.15 -7.33 3.67
CA PHE A 203 -4.28 -8.49 4.57
C PHE A 203 -3.17 -8.57 5.60
N VAL A 204 -1.91 -8.23 5.21
CA VAL A 204 -0.74 -8.47 6.05
C VAL A 204 -0.37 -7.24 6.85
N TYR A 205 0.15 -6.19 6.22
CA TYR A 205 0.76 -5.07 6.95
C TYR A 205 -0.26 -4.19 7.67
N LEU A 206 -1.43 -3.99 7.11
CA LEU A 206 -2.56 -3.34 7.78
C LEU A 206 -3.51 -4.36 8.45
N GLY A 207 -3.08 -5.62 8.58
CA GLY A 207 -3.83 -6.68 9.25
C GLY A 207 -3.57 -6.71 10.76
N ASP A 208 -4.45 -7.43 11.49
CA ASP A 208 -4.44 -7.47 12.95
C ASP A 208 -3.12 -7.99 13.52
N ASP A 209 -2.50 -9.00 12.90
CA ASP A 209 -1.22 -9.57 13.36
C ASP A 209 -0.06 -8.57 13.33
N LYS A 210 -0.13 -7.56 12.45
CA LYS A 210 0.89 -6.51 12.30
C LYS A 210 0.52 -5.23 13.03
N MET A 211 -0.78 -4.99 13.22
CA MET A 211 -1.28 -3.79 13.89
C MET A 211 -1.55 -3.99 15.40
N ASN A 212 -1.43 -5.22 15.94
CA ASN A 212 -1.52 -5.52 17.37
C ASN A 212 -0.16 -5.93 17.96
N VAL A 213 0.93 -5.38 17.46
CA VAL A 213 2.28 -5.59 17.98
C VAL A 213 2.70 -4.48 18.94
N ASP A 214 3.83 -4.69 19.63
CA ASP A 214 4.41 -3.68 20.53
C ASP A 214 4.68 -2.35 19.79
N ASN A 215 4.19 -1.27 20.37
CA ASN A 215 4.40 0.11 19.91
C ASN A 215 5.04 0.98 21.02
N GLU A 216 5.56 0.39 22.11
CA GLU A 216 6.21 1.13 23.21
C GLU A 216 7.71 1.26 22.97
N ALA A 217 8.37 0.17 22.61
CA ALA A 217 9.80 0.13 22.40
C ALA A 217 10.18 0.25 20.93
N VAL A 218 11.22 1.03 20.64
CA VAL A 218 11.87 1.01 19.32
C VAL A 218 12.56 -0.33 19.10
N VAL A 219 12.61 -0.75 17.83
CA VAL A 219 13.38 -1.93 17.44
C VAL A 219 14.87 -1.65 17.67
N GLU A 220 15.60 -2.63 18.18
CA GLU A 220 17.04 -2.50 18.45
C GLU A 220 17.80 -1.92 17.26
N SER A 221 18.61 -0.90 17.50
CA SER A 221 19.39 -0.17 16.48
C SER A 221 18.55 0.50 15.38
N LYS A 222 17.26 0.82 15.65
CA LYS A 222 16.36 1.52 14.72
C LYS A 222 15.71 2.73 15.39
N SER A 223 15.16 3.62 14.55
CA SER A 223 14.43 4.81 15.00
C SER A 223 12.90 4.63 14.98
N TYR A 224 12.40 3.41 14.77
CA TYR A 224 10.97 3.09 14.68
C TYR A 224 10.56 1.94 15.61
N THR A 225 9.28 1.87 15.97
CA THR A 225 8.67 0.71 16.64
C THR A 225 8.28 -0.35 15.61
N LYS A 226 7.96 -1.58 16.05
CA LYS A 226 7.48 -2.63 15.13
C LYS A 226 6.22 -2.23 14.39
N MET A 227 5.26 -1.57 15.06
CA MET A 227 4.01 -1.15 14.45
C MET A 227 4.24 -0.05 13.40
N GLU A 228 5.07 0.93 13.72
CA GLU A 228 5.49 1.97 12.79
C GLU A 228 6.11 1.38 11.52
N HIS A 229 7.03 0.44 11.68
CA HIS A 229 7.67 -0.23 10.53
C HIS A 229 6.66 -1.00 9.67
N HIS A 230 5.74 -1.76 10.27
CA HIS A 230 4.72 -2.47 9.49
C HIS A 230 3.80 -1.52 8.71
N TRP A 231 3.47 -0.36 9.29
CA TRP A 231 2.72 0.67 8.57
C TRP A 231 3.51 1.22 7.38
N ASP A 232 4.79 1.51 7.58
CA ASP A 232 5.70 1.98 6.53
C ASP A 232 5.87 0.94 5.42
N GLU A 233 5.85 -0.36 5.76
CA GLU A 233 5.89 -1.44 4.77
C GLU A 233 4.62 -1.46 3.87
N ALA A 234 3.43 -1.17 4.42
CA ALA A 234 2.22 -0.99 3.63
C ALA A 234 2.33 0.23 2.70
N PHE A 235 2.83 1.35 3.22
CA PHE A 235 3.10 2.57 2.45
C PHE A 235 4.09 2.31 1.31
N GLY A 236 5.17 1.57 1.57
CA GLY A 236 6.19 1.24 0.59
C GLY A 236 5.65 0.45 -0.59
N TYR A 237 4.74 -0.52 -0.37
CA TYR A 237 4.08 -1.23 -1.46
C TYR A 237 3.10 -0.35 -2.26
N MET A 238 2.51 0.68 -1.63
CA MET A 238 1.58 1.58 -2.32
C MET A 238 2.30 2.58 -3.23
N PHE A 239 3.34 3.22 -2.73
CA PHE A 239 3.94 4.36 -3.40
C PHE A 239 5.44 4.20 -3.72
N GLY A 240 6.21 3.53 -2.87
CA GLY A 240 7.66 3.36 -3.04
C GLY A 240 8.50 4.63 -2.82
N ALA A 241 7.87 5.79 -2.60
CA ALA A 241 8.52 7.08 -2.38
C ALA A 241 7.71 7.95 -1.40
N THR A 242 8.39 8.76 -0.57
CA THR A 242 7.76 9.58 0.49
C THR A 242 7.14 10.86 -0.02
N ASP A 243 7.53 11.34 -1.19
CA ASP A 243 7.07 12.59 -1.82
C ASP A 243 6.10 12.36 -2.99
N PHE A 244 5.40 11.22 -2.98
CA PHE A 244 4.31 10.95 -3.93
C PHE A 244 3.32 12.15 -3.99
N PRO A 245 2.85 12.62 -5.17
CA PRO A 245 3.04 12.00 -6.49
C PRO A 245 4.28 12.49 -7.27
N THR A 246 5.15 13.33 -6.70
CA THR A 246 6.36 13.83 -7.38
C THR A 246 7.27 12.67 -7.79
N GLU A 247 7.45 11.69 -6.89
CA GLU A 247 8.05 10.39 -7.19
C GLU A 247 7.03 9.27 -6.91
N GLY A 248 7.27 8.08 -7.43
CA GLY A 248 6.42 6.90 -7.21
C GLY A 248 5.10 6.88 -7.99
N SER A 249 4.84 7.89 -8.86
CA SER A 249 3.67 7.92 -9.76
C SER A 249 3.97 7.31 -11.13
N ASP A 250 5.14 6.75 -11.34
CA ASP A 250 5.60 6.19 -12.61
C ASP A 250 5.35 4.69 -12.76
N ARG A 251 5.08 3.98 -11.64
CA ARG A 251 4.92 2.52 -11.62
C ARG A 251 3.86 2.02 -10.65
N PHE A 252 3.32 0.84 -10.94
CA PHE A 252 2.42 0.04 -10.11
C PHE A 252 1.26 0.85 -9.48
N TRP A 253 0.96 0.64 -8.19
CA TRP A 253 -0.19 1.29 -7.55
C TRP A 253 -0.09 2.81 -7.49
N GLY A 254 1.10 3.36 -7.32
CA GLY A 254 1.31 4.81 -7.40
C GLY A 254 0.87 5.37 -8.76
N LYS A 255 1.30 4.74 -9.87
CA LYS A 255 0.89 5.12 -11.23
C LYS A 255 -0.63 5.07 -11.42
N TYR A 256 -1.28 4.03 -10.90
CA TYR A 256 -2.73 3.91 -11.07
C TYR A 256 -3.53 4.81 -10.13
N ALA A 257 -3.02 5.10 -8.94
CA ALA A 257 -3.58 6.12 -8.07
C ALA A 257 -3.53 7.50 -8.74
N ASP A 258 -2.36 7.88 -9.27
CA ASP A 258 -2.18 9.15 -9.97
C ASP A 258 -3.04 9.22 -11.23
N GLY A 259 -3.06 8.15 -12.04
CA GLY A 259 -3.87 8.07 -13.24
C GLY A 259 -5.40 8.11 -13.02
N ARG A 260 -5.88 7.92 -11.82
CA ARG A 260 -7.32 8.03 -11.44
C ARG A 260 -7.60 9.26 -10.58
N ASN A 261 -6.58 10.06 -10.28
CA ASN A 261 -6.67 11.16 -9.33
C ASN A 261 -7.71 12.20 -9.69
N ASP A 262 -7.83 12.60 -10.95
CA ASP A 262 -8.77 13.64 -11.40
C ASP A 262 -10.24 13.29 -11.10
N LEU A 263 -10.58 12.00 -11.07
CA LEU A 263 -11.95 11.53 -10.84
C LEU A 263 -12.17 10.98 -9.44
N LEU A 264 -11.14 10.40 -8.82
CA LEU A 264 -11.25 9.72 -7.52
C LEU A 264 -10.60 10.49 -6.37
N GLU A 265 -9.80 11.52 -6.65
CA GLU A 265 -8.97 12.24 -5.66
C GLU A 265 -8.04 11.28 -4.88
N SER A 266 -7.62 10.20 -5.56
CA SER A 266 -6.92 9.05 -4.99
C SER A 266 -5.60 9.43 -4.33
N ASN A 267 -4.83 10.36 -4.91
CA ASN A 267 -3.54 10.79 -4.37
C ASN A 267 -3.70 11.39 -2.97
N SER A 268 -4.57 12.39 -2.84
CA SER A 268 -4.79 13.06 -1.55
C SER A 268 -5.43 12.14 -0.52
N LYS A 269 -6.43 11.35 -0.92
CA LYS A 269 -7.14 10.44 0.00
C LYS A 269 -6.20 9.37 0.56
N LEU A 270 -5.41 8.72 -0.29
CA LEU A 270 -4.47 7.68 0.14
C LEU A 270 -3.31 8.27 0.94
N MET A 271 -2.66 9.34 0.44
CA MET A 271 -1.52 9.95 1.11
C MET A 271 -1.91 10.47 2.49
N ASN A 272 -3.02 11.23 2.59
CA ASN A 272 -3.50 11.76 3.86
C ASN A 272 -3.85 10.63 4.85
N ALA A 273 -4.46 9.53 4.38
CA ALA A 273 -4.76 8.40 5.24
C ALA A 273 -3.49 7.70 5.75
N PHE A 274 -2.48 7.51 4.90
CA PHE A 274 -1.20 6.97 5.34
C PHE A 274 -0.48 7.88 6.34
N ILE A 275 -0.44 9.18 6.11
CA ILE A 275 0.15 10.16 7.02
C ILE A 275 -0.61 10.17 8.36
N ALA A 276 -1.94 10.27 8.33
CA ALA A 276 -2.76 10.34 9.54
C ALA A 276 -2.66 9.05 10.37
N GLY A 277 -2.66 7.89 9.72
CA GLY A 277 -2.54 6.61 10.42
C GLY A 277 -1.14 6.39 11.02
N ARG A 278 -0.07 6.77 10.30
CA ARG A 278 1.30 6.73 10.83
C ARG A 278 1.46 7.68 12.03
N PHE A 279 0.84 8.85 11.93
CA PHE A 279 0.81 9.80 13.04
C PHE A 279 0.01 9.25 14.24
N ALA A 280 -1.15 8.65 14.01
CA ALA A 280 -1.96 8.01 15.05
C ALA A 280 -1.16 6.90 15.80
N ILE A 281 -0.37 6.10 15.07
CA ILE A 281 0.55 5.11 15.68
C ILE A 281 1.57 5.81 16.58
N THR A 282 2.17 6.90 16.14
CA THR A 282 3.11 7.69 16.95
C THR A 282 2.45 8.25 18.21
N GLN A 283 1.17 8.62 18.14
CA GLN A 283 0.37 9.10 19.28
C GLN A 283 -0.27 7.96 20.12
N LYS A 284 -0.08 6.69 19.71
CA LYS A 284 -0.68 5.50 20.34
C LYS A 284 -2.22 5.50 20.30
N ASP A 285 -2.79 6.20 19.32
CA ASP A 285 -4.22 6.24 19.05
C ASP A 285 -4.63 5.14 18.07
N ASN A 286 -4.90 3.95 18.60
CA ASN A 286 -5.30 2.80 17.81
C ASN A 286 -6.66 3.00 17.11
N VAL A 287 -7.56 3.79 17.68
CA VAL A 287 -8.89 4.06 17.09
C VAL A 287 -8.73 4.92 15.83
N ALA A 288 -7.96 6.00 15.92
CA ALA A 288 -7.65 6.84 14.76
C ALA A 288 -6.87 6.05 13.69
N ARG A 289 -5.89 5.21 14.08
CA ARG A 289 -5.17 4.33 13.16
C ARG A 289 -6.12 3.41 12.39
N ASP A 290 -7.04 2.72 13.06
CA ASP A 290 -7.95 1.74 12.45
C ASP A 290 -8.94 2.41 11.49
N ALA A 291 -9.35 3.65 11.79
CA ALA A 291 -10.13 4.45 10.85
C ALA A 291 -9.36 4.69 9.53
N GLN A 292 -8.05 4.96 9.60
CA GLN A 292 -7.22 5.16 8.40
C GLN A 292 -6.98 3.85 7.64
N ILE A 293 -6.85 2.71 8.31
CA ILE A 293 -6.80 1.39 7.65
C ILE A 293 -8.02 1.18 6.76
N THR A 294 -9.21 1.52 7.28
CA THR A 294 -10.46 1.40 6.53
C THR A 294 -10.46 2.30 5.29
N ILE A 295 -9.97 3.53 5.41
CA ILE A 295 -9.87 4.47 4.28
C ILE A 295 -8.88 3.92 3.24
N ILE A 296 -7.68 3.51 3.64
CA ILE A 296 -6.65 3.00 2.73
C ILE A 296 -7.18 1.79 1.94
N ARG A 297 -7.78 0.80 2.60
CA ARG A 297 -8.35 -0.38 1.96
C ARG A 297 -9.44 0.00 0.95
N THR A 298 -10.34 0.90 1.34
CA THR A 298 -11.44 1.34 0.49
C THR A 298 -10.95 2.10 -0.73
N GLU A 299 -10.02 3.03 -0.57
CA GLU A 299 -9.53 3.84 -1.68
C GLU A 299 -8.61 3.04 -2.62
N LEU A 300 -7.77 2.13 -2.11
CA LEU A 300 -6.99 1.21 -2.95
C LEU A 300 -7.90 0.29 -3.79
N GLU A 301 -8.97 -0.25 -3.19
CA GLU A 301 -9.96 -1.06 -3.91
C GLU A 301 -10.66 -0.23 -5.00
N LYS A 302 -11.02 1.04 -4.72
CA LYS A 302 -11.60 1.96 -5.71
C LYS A 302 -10.63 2.27 -6.85
N VAL A 303 -9.34 2.47 -6.56
CA VAL A 303 -8.31 2.65 -7.60
C VAL A 303 -8.25 1.41 -8.50
N CYS A 304 -8.27 0.22 -7.92
CA CYS A 304 -8.26 -1.04 -8.66
C CYS A 304 -9.51 -1.16 -9.56
N ALA A 305 -10.70 -0.95 -9.00
CA ALA A 305 -11.96 -1.03 -9.74
C ALA A 305 -12.10 0.07 -10.82
N GLY A 306 -11.72 1.30 -10.50
CA GLY A 306 -11.70 2.42 -11.46
C GLY A 306 -10.74 2.17 -12.60
N THR A 307 -9.58 1.56 -12.32
CA THR A 307 -8.61 1.16 -13.36
C THR A 307 -9.16 0.02 -14.23
N ALA A 308 -9.85 -0.96 -13.64
CA ALA A 308 -10.53 -2.00 -14.43
C ALA A 308 -11.57 -1.39 -15.38
N ILE A 309 -12.38 -0.43 -14.91
CA ILE A 309 -13.36 0.30 -15.75
C ILE A 309 -12.65 1.06 -16.87
N HIS A 310 -11.56 1.76 -16.56
CA HIS A 310 -10.74 2.44 -17.57
C HIS A 310 -10.34 1.52 -18.70
N TYR A 311 -9.80 0.36 -18.37
CA TYR A 311 -9.36 -0.59 -19.39
C TYR A 311 -10.51 -1.28 -20.12
N LEU A 312 -11.68 -1.47 -19.50
CA LEU A 312 -12.89 -1.89 -20.20
C LEU A 312 -13.35 -0.84 -21.24
N ASN A 313 -13.32 0.44 -20.90
CA ASN A 313 -13.59 1.54 -21.83
C ASN A 313 -12.55 1.59 -22.96
N SER A 314 -11.27 1.48 -22.61
CA SER A 314 -10.16 1.41 -23.57
C SER A 314 -10.31 0.22 -24.53
N THR A 315 -10.67 -0.96 -24.02
CA THR A 315 -10.95 -2.15 -24.84
C THR A 315 -12.10 -1.90 -25.81
N LYS A 316 -13.21 -1.32 -25.31
CA LYS A 316 -14.39 -1.00 -26.13
C LYS A 316 -14.06 -0.02 -27.25
N SER A 317 -13.25 1.00 -27.00
CA SER A 317 -12.82 1.97 -28.00
C SER A 317 -11.91 1.37 -29.08
N LYS A 318 -11.29 0.22 -28.81
CA LYS A 318 -10.34 -0.50 -29.68
C LYS A 318 -10.90 -1.83 -30.19
N ILE A 319 -12.21 -2.01 -30.14
CA ILE A 319 -12.87 -3.31 -30.34
C ILE A 319 -12.54 -3.98 -31.68
N THR A 320 -12.17 -3.21 -32.72
CA THR A 320 -11.83 -3.68 -34.07
C THR A 320 -10.33 -3.89 -34.27
N ASP A 321 -9.48 -3.53 -33.28
CA ASP A 321 -8.03 -3.72 -33.35
C ASP A 321 -7.63 -4.81 -32.36
N ASP A 322 -7.35 -6.00 -32.88
CA ASP A 322 -7.08 -7.18 -32.07
C ASP A 322 -5.90 -6.98 -31.12
N ALA A 323 -4.83 -6.32 -31.56
CA ALA A 323 -3.63 -6.10 -30.75
C ALA A 323 -3.91 -5.16 -29.57
N LEU A 324 -4.52 -4.00 -29.84
CA LEU A 324 -4.80 -2.99 -28.81
C LEU A 324 -5.97 -3.40 -27.91
N ARG A 325 -7.01 -4.06 -28.49
CA ARG A 325 -8.14 -4.60 -27.72
C ARG A 325 -7.68 -5.62 -26.70
N ASN A 326 -6.93 -6.63 -27.15
CA ASN A 326 -6.50 -7.74 -26.32
C ASN A 326 -5.49 -7.30 -25.24
N HIS A 327 -4.61 -6.33 -25.57
CA HIS A 327 -3.74 -5.67 -24.60
C HIS A 327 -4.56 -5.01 -23.49
N ALA A 328 -5.47 -4.10 -23.82
CA ALA A 328 -6.28 -3.40 -22.83
C ALA A 328 -7.18 -4.37 -22.03
N LEU A 329 -7.73 -5.41 -22.68
CA LEU A 329 -8.56 -6.40 -22.02
C LEU A 329 -7.76 -7.28 -21.05
N SER A 330 -6.50 -7.59 -21.35
CA SER A 330 -5.61 -8.32 -20.43
C SER A 330 -5.35 -7.53 -19.17
N GLU A 331 -5.19 -6.20 -19.27
CA GLU A 331 -5.07 -5.32 -18.10
C GLU A 331 -6.38 -5.29 -17.29
N ALA A 332 -7.54 -5.08 -17.97
CA ALA A 332 -8.85 -5.11 -17.29
C ALA A 332 -9.08 -6.44 -16.54
N TRP A 333 -8.79 -7.56 -17.22
CA TRP A 333 -8.92 -8.91 -16.65
C TRP A 333 -8.09 -9.11 -15.39
N ALA A 334 -6.85 -8.65 -15.41
CA ALA A 334 -5.96 -8.76 -14.27
C ALA A 334 -6.39 -7.85 -13.09
N PHE A 335 -6.83 -6.60 -13.35
CA PHE A 335 -7.37 -5.72 -12.31
C PHE A 335 -8.68 -6.25 -11.72
N ILE A 336 -9.60 -6.80 -12.53
CA ILE A 336 -10.81 -7.46 -12.02
C ILE A 336 -10.43 -8.63 -11.11
N GLY A 337 -9.44 -9.44 -11.51
CA GLY A 337 -8.90 -10.52 -10.69
C GLY A 337 -8.24 -10.02 -9.40
N GLY A 338 -7.56 -8.88 -9.47
CA GLY A 338 -6.87 -8.23 -8.34
C GLY A 338 -7.82 -7.84 -7.20
N LEU A 339 -9.09 -7.55 -7.48
CA LEU A 339 -10.09 -7.18 -6.46
C LEU A 339 -10.32 -8.26 -5.40
N GLN A 340 -10.01 -9.54 -5.67
CA GLN A 340 -10.06 -10.61 -4.67
C GLN A 340 -9.05 -10.41 -3.52
N PHE A 341 -8.02 -9.59 -3.73
CA PHE A 341 -6.97 -9.32 -2.74
C PHE A 341 -7.24 -8.07 -1.90
N ALA A 342 -8.44 -7.50 -1.96
CA ALA A 342 -8.92 -6.43 -1.08
C ALA A 342 -9.54 -7.03 0.18
N LYS A 343 -8.92 -6.90 1.36
CA LYS A 343 -9.50 -7.38 2.63
C LYS A 343 -10.76 -6.60 2.98
N GLY A 344 -11.88 -7.31 3.09
CA GLY A 344 -13.20 -6.68 3.33
C GLY A 344 -13.75 -5.96 2.10
N GLY A 345 -13.25 -6.30 0.91
CA GLY A 345 -13.67 -5.71 -0.36
C GLY A 345 -15.14 -5.95 -0.69
N LYS A 346 -15.67 -5.13 -1.58
CA LYS A 346 -17.08 -5.15 -1.97
C LYS A 346 -17.48 -6.34 -2.85
N LEU A 347 -16.49 -6.96 -3.53
CA LEU A 347 -16.73 -8.10 -4.40
C LEU A 347 -16.26 -9.41 -3.75
N THR A 348 -17.10 -10.43 -3.80
CA THR A 348 -16.72 -11.80 -3.44
C THR A 348 -15.94 -12.46 -4.58
N ALA A 349 -15.13 -13.47 -4.28
CA ALA A 349 -14.43 -14.27 -5.30
C ALA A 349 -15.40 -14.84 -6.35
N ALA A 350 -16.57 -15.32 -5.94
CA ALA A 350 -17.62 -15.81 -6.84
C ALA A 350 -18.08 -14.69 -7.81
N ARG A 351 -18.32 -13.48 -7.31
CA ARG A 351 -18.73 -12.36 -8.16
C ARG A 351 -17.65 -11.94 -9.15
N ILE A 352 -16.39 -11.99 -8.75
CA ILE A 352 -15.24 -11.74 -9.64
C ILE A 352 -15.21 -12.77 -10.79
N LEU A 353 -15.42 -14.06 -10.47
CA LEU A 353 -15.49 -15.11 -11.48
C LEU A 353 -16.67 -14.90 -12.45
N GLU A 354 -17.85 -14.49 -11.95
CA GLU A 354 -19.01 -14.15 -12.79
C GLU A 354 -18.69 -12.98 -13.76
N LEU A 355 -18.03 -11.92 -13.27
CA LEU A 355 -17.62 -10.79 -14.11
C LEU A 355 -16.63 -11.23 -15.19
N LYS A 356 -15.67 -12.07 -14.85
CA LYS A 356 -14.73 -12.65 -15.82
C LYS A 356 -15.47 -13.57 -16.81
N ALA A 357 -16.44 -14.36 -16.37
CA ALA A 357 -17.24 -15.21 -17.25
C ALA A 357 -18.07 -14.41 -18.28
N LEU A 358 -18.54 -13.20 -17.91
CA LEU A 358 -19.20 -12.30 -18.86
C LEU A 358 -18.25 -11.79 -19.98
N ILE A 359 -16.97 -11.60 -19.67
CA ILE A 359 -15.94 -11.28 -20.69
C ILE A 359 -15.68 -12.50 -21.57
N GLY A 360 -15.63 -13.68 -20.96
CA GLY A 360 -15.23 -14.93 -21.60
C GLY A 360 -13.71 -15.13 -21.61
N THR A 361 -13.27 -16.32 -21.97
CA THR A 361 -11.84 -16.70 -22.02
C THR A 361 -11.20 -16.52 -23.39
N ASP A 362 -11.99 -16.26 -24.41
CA ASP A 362 -11.52 -15.90 -25.77
C ASP A 362 -11.73 -14.41 -26.01
N PHE A 363 -10.63 -13.65 -25.94
CA PHE A 363 -10.65 -12.19 -26.10
C PHE A 363 -10.94 -11.75 -27.54
N TYR A 364 -10.73 -12.65 -28.52
CA TYR A 364 -11.14 -12.37 -29.89
C TYR A 364 -12.67 -12.39 -30.07
N ALA A 365 -13.38 -13.10 -29.21
CA ALA A 365 -14.84 -13.21 -29.24
C ALA A 365 -15.57 -12.17 -28.37
N VAL A 366 -14.84 -11.31 -27.61
CA VAL A 366 -15.46 -10.32 -26.73
C VAL A 366 -16.28 -9.29 -27.51
N THR A 367 -17.44 -8.91 -26.95
CA THR A 367 -18.32 -7.92 -27.55
C THR A 367 -18.38 -6.63 -26.74
N ALA A 368 -18.71 -5.52 -27.39
CA ALA A 368 -18.94 -4.25 -26.68
C ALA A 368 -20.06 -4.35 -25.63
N ALA A 369 -21.04 -5.24 -25.82
CA ALA A 369 -22.11 -5.50 -24.87
C ALA A 369 -21.59 -6.19 -23.61
N ASN A 370 -20.73 -7.21 -23.74
CA ASN A 370 -20.07 -7.86 -22.59
C ASN A 370 -19.24 -6.86 -21.77
N LEU A 371 -18.42 -6.06 -22.44
CA LEU A 371 -17.58 -5.04 -21.78
C LEU A 371 -18.43 -4.00 -21.02
N THR A 372 -19.54 -3.55 -21.66
CA THR A 372 -20.47 -2.61 -21.01
C THR A 372 -21.15 -3.23 -19.78
N ALA A 373 -21.57 -4.50 -19.85
CA ALA A 373 -22.22 -5.17 -18.73
C ALA A 373 -21.27 -5.30 -17.53
N VAL A 374 -20.00 -5.66 -17.75
CA VAL A 374 -18.99 -5.77 -16.68
C VAL A 374 -18.65 -4.39 -16.12
N ARG A 375 -18.43 -3.40 -16.97
CA ARG A 375 -18.18 -2.01 -16.55
C ARG A 375 -19.30 -1.47 -15.67
N ASP A 376 -20.55 -1.62 -16.11
CA ASP A 376 -21.71 -1.09 -15.39
C ASP A 376 -21.92 -1.82 -14.05
N ALA A 377 -21.67 -3.13 -13.98
CA ALA A 377 -21.68 -3.88 -12.73
C ALA A 377 -20.62 -3.38 -11.73
N LEU A 378 -19.39 -3.11 -12.19
CA LEU A 378 -18.35 -2.51 -11.37
C LEU A 378 -18.74 -1.09 -10.94
N ALA A 379 -19.23 -0.25 -11.87
CA ALA A 379 -19.64 1.12 -11.57
C ALA A 379 -20.71 1.16 -10.49
N THR A 380 -21.74 0.32 -10.57
CA THR A 380 -22.79 0.21 -9.55
C THR A 380 -22.25 -0.25 -8.20
N THR A 381 -21.33 -1.22 -8.18
CA THR A 381 -20.73 -1.72 -6.94
C THR A 381 -19.93 -0.64 -6.20
N TYR A 382 -19.21 0.22 -6.94
CA TYR A 382 -18.29 1.20 -6.36
C TYR A 382 -18.85 2.64 -6.32
N GLY A 383 -20.06 2.87 -6.85
CA GLY A 383 -20.69 4.20 -6.88
C GLY A 383 -20.07 5.11 -7.97
N PHE A 384 -19.68 4.52 -9.10
CA PHE A 384 -19.03 5.22 -10.21
C PHE A 384 -19.96 5.49 -11.39
N GLU A 385 -21.29 5.36 -11.22
CA GLU A 385 -22.26 5.49 -12.31
C GLU A 385 -22.14 6.81 -13.06
N SER A 386 -21.89 7.92 -12.36
CA SER A 386 -21.77 9.25 -12.95
C SER A 386 -20.46 9.51 -13.68
N ILE A 387 -19.41 8.74 -13.38
CA ILE A 387 -18.05 8.93 -13.90
C ILE A 387 -17.54 7.75 -14.75
N LYS A 388 -18.31 6.67 -14.86
CA LYS A 388 -17.86 5.42 -15.50
C LYS A 388 -17.41 5.56 -16.95
N GLU A 389 -17.95 6.53 -17.69
CA GLU A 389 -17.55 6.78 -19.08
C GLU A 389 -16.25 7.62 -19.18
N GLN A 390 -15.84 8.24 -18.08
CA GLN A 390 -14.65 9.10 -18.00
C GLN A 390 -13.44 8.35 -17.41
N LEU A 391 -13.71 7.28 -16.66
CA LEU A 391 -12.69 6.40 -16.10
C LEU A 391 -11.88 5.67 -17.17
#